data_e09befa739af2b2809de1f5d25a2f0bf
#
_entry.id   e09befa739af2b2809de1f5d25a2f0bf
#
_cell.length_a   1.000
_cell.length_b   1.000
_cell.length_c   1.000
_cell.angle_alpha   90.00
_cell.angle_beta   90.00
_cell.angle_gamma   90.00
#
_symmetry.space_group_name_H-M   'P 1'
#
loop_
_entity.id
_entity.type
_entity.pdbx_description
1 polymer ?
#
loop_
_entity_poly.entity_id
_entity_poly.type
_entity_poly.pdbx_seq_one_letter_code
_entity_poly.pdbx_strand_id
1 'polypeptide(L)'
;MKNGLILLAITFVMVGVCGCTQTAPPVQPPATVTTPLQTTQQLTVTTIPVPQTTTSVSDNTIRIKNFAFDPASITVKVGSTVRWENKDSVPHRILFTDGADSTVLAATQSFSRKFDQAGTYDYSCTIHPSMQGTVIVQ
;
A
#
# COMPACT_ATOMS: atom_id res chain seq x y z
N MET A 1 34.64 43.42 2.78
CA MET A 1 35.35 43.75 1.54
C MET A 1 35.27 42.61 0.56
N LYS A 2 34.84 42.94 -0.67
CA LYS A 2 34.87 42.16 -1.93
C LYS A 2 33.88 40.99 -2.09
N ASN A 3 32.81 41.33 -2.56
CA ASN A 3 31.97 41.01 -3.72
C ASN A 3 32.59 40.03 -4.72
N GLY A 4 31.93 38.91 -4.96
CA GLY A 4 32.18 38.02 -6.10
C GLY A 4 30.82 37.58 -6.69
N LEU A 5 30.24 38.47 -7.49
CA LEU A 5 29.07 38.22 -8.31
C LEU A 5 29.51 37.45 -9.54
N ILE A 6 29.22 36.14 -9.62
CA ILE A 6 29.42 35.37 -10.85
C ILE A 6 28.07 35.22 -11.52
N LEU A 7 27.86 36.01 -12.55
CA LEU A 7 26.78 35.94 -13.51
C LEU A 7 27.10 34.81 -14.50
N LEU A 8 26.39 33.67 -14.42
CA LEU A 8 26.51 32.64 -15.45
C LEU A 8 25.28 32.73 -16.37
N ALA A 9 25.51 33.26 -17.56
CA ALA A 9 24.54 33.30 -18.64
C ALA A 9 24.31 31.89 -19.18
N ILE A 10 23.10 31.38 -19.05
CA ILE A 10 22.70 30.11 -19.69
C ILE A 10 22.04 30.48 -21.01
N THR A 11 22.73 30.20 -22.10
CA THR A 11 22.24 30.29 -23.47
C THR A 11 21.17 29.23 -23.72
N PHE A 12 19.98 29.69 -24.08
CA PHE A 12 18.88 28.89 -24.53
C PHE A 12 19.14 28.37 -25.95
N VAL A 13 19.40 27.08 -26.12
CA VAL A 13 19.42 26.45 -27.45
C VAL A 13 18.04 25.87 -27.72
N MET A 14 17.29 26.52 -28.59
CA MET A 14 16.09 26.01 -29.24
C MET A 14 16.51 24.96 -30.27
N VAL A 15 16.14 23.73 -30.12
CA VAL A 15 16.23 22.71 -31.17
C VAL A 15 14.89 22.00 -31.37
N GLY A 16 14.29 22.33 -32.52
CA GLY A 16 13.75 21.39 -33.48
C GLY A 16 12.55 20.53 -33.07
N VAL A 17 11.38 21.03 -33.50
CA VAL A 17 10.14 20.26 -33.66
C VAL A 17 10.36 19.10 -34.64
N CYS A 18 10.32 17.87 -34.16
CA CYS A 18 10.17 16.68 -35.01
C CYS A 18 8.74 16.18 -34.86
N GLY A 19 7.91 16.50 -35.84
CA GLY A 19 6.54 16.00 -35.96
C GLY A 19 6.52 14.52 -36.27
N CYS A 20 6.09 13.67 -35.36
CA CYS A 20 5.68 12.31 -35.67
C CYS A 20 4.17 12.30 -35.86
N THR A 21 3.78 12.19 -37.13
CA THR A 21 2.42 11.85 -37.55
C THR A 21 2.12 10.40 -37.08
N GLN A 22 1.33 10.26 -36.04
CA GLN A 22 0.79 8.97 -35.65
C GLN A 22 -0.35 8.60 -36.60
N THR A 23 -0.09 7.63 -37.47
CA THR A 23 -1.08 6.97 -38.30
C THR A 23 -1.99 6.15 -37.38
N ALA A 24 -3.26 6.49 -37.31
CA ALA A 24 -4.27 5.73 -36.57
C ALA A 24 -4.40 4.30 -37.14
N PRO A 25 -4.55 3.27 -36.30
CA PRO A 25 -4.82 1.92 -36.75
C PRO A 25 -6.24 1.83 -37.37
N PRO A 26 -6.44 0.96 -38.38
CA PRO A 26 -7.73 0.83 -39.07
C PRO A 26 -8.81 0.32 -38.09
N VAL A 27 -9.97 0.98 -38.16
CA VAL A 27 -11.19 0.58 -37.47
C VAL A 27 -11.64 -0.77 -38.00
N GLN A 28 -11.59 -1.80 -37.16
CA GLN A 28 -12.14 -3.13 -37.43
C GLN A 28 -13.67 -3.06 -37.36
N PRO A 29 -14.41 -3.61 -38.34
CA PRO A 29 -15.87 -3.66 -38.27
C PRO A 29 -16.34 -4.58 -37.14
N PRO A 30 -17.50 -4.32 -36.52
CA PRO A 30 -18.00 -5.08 -35.39
C PRO A 30 -18.31 -6.52 -35.83
N ALA A 31 -17.62 -7.48 -35.24
CA ALA A 31 -17.96 -8.88 -35.35
C ALA A 31 -19.31 -9.11 -34.67
N THR A 32 -20.28 -9.60 -35.41
CA THR A 32 -21.58 -10.06 -34.94
C THR A 32 -21.37 -11.26 -34.03
N VAL A 33 -21.40 -11.03 -32.73
CA VAL A 33 -21.35 -12.12 -31.73
C VAL A 33 -22.75 -12.69 -31.61
N THR A 34 -22.94 -13.83 -32.22
CA THR A 34 -24.10 -14.70 -31.99
C THR A 34 -24.04 -15.22 -30.56
N THR A 35 -24.96 -14.79 -29.72
CA THR A 35 -25.12 -15.25 -28.34
C THR A 35 -25.56 -16.72 -28.33
N PRO A 36 -24.76 -17.65 -27.78
CA PRO A 36 -25.33 -18.93 -27.35
C PRO A 36 -26.02 -18.73 -26.01
N LEU A 37 -27.28 -19.21 -25.95
CA LEU A 37 -28.06 -19.37 -24.72
C LEU A 37 -27.25 -20.19 -23.73
N GLN A 38 -26.62 -19.59 -22.76
CA GLN A 38 -26.07 -20.33 -21.61
C GLN A 38 -27.15 -20.53 -20.58
N THR A 39 -27.53 -21.80 -20.46
CA THR A 39 -28.26 -22.38 -19.34
C THR A 39 -27.68 -21.88 -18.01
N THR A 40 -28.55 -21.18 -17.26
CA THR A 40 -28.27 -20.72 -15.90
C THR A 40 -28.04 -21.95 -15.00
N GLN A 41 -26.81 -22.39 -14.85
CA GLN A 41 -26.43 -23.22 -13.70
C GLN A 41 -26.16 -22.29 -12.53
N GLN A 42 -27.13 -22.26 -11.63
CA GLN A 42 -27.03 -21.62 -10.33
C GLN A 42 -25.95 -22.36 -9.53
N LEU A 43 -24.72 -21.83 -9.57
CA LEU A 43 -23.68 -22.23 -8.63
C LEU A 43 -24.12 -21.71 -7.25
N THR A 44 -24.59 -22.60 -6.41
CA THR A 44 -24.69 -22.36 -4.98
C THR A 44 -23.28 -22.11 -4.46
N VAL A 45 -22.94 -20.84 -4.28
CA VAL A 45 -21.73 -20.45 -3.56
C VAL A 45 -21.93 -20.89 -2.12
N THR A 46 -21.42 -22.07 -1.80
CA THR A 46 -21.22 -22.49 -0.42
C THR A 46 -20.13 -21.57 0.13
N THR A 47 -20.54 -20.49 0.79
CA THR A 47 -19.65 -19.66 1.58
C THR A 47 -19.09 -20.53 2.70
N ILE A 48 -17.92 -21.08 2.49
CA ILE A 48 -17.12 -21.65 3.56
C ILE A 48 -16.82 -20.49 4.50
N PRO A 49 -17.30 -20.47 5.76
CA PRO A 49 -16.85 -19.46 6.69
C PRO A 49 -15.37 -19.70 6.93
N VAL A 50 -14.54 -18.81 6.38
CA VAL A 50 -13.16 -18.69 6.81
C VAL A 50 -13.23 -18.44 8.31
N PRO A 51 -12.62 -19.29 9.16
CA PRO A 51 -12.59 -19.01 10.59
C PRO A 51 -11.82 -17.69 10.76
N GLN A 52 -12.56 -16.61 10.92
CA GLN A 52 -12.00 -15.38 11.46
C GLN A 52 -11.63 -15.70 12.89
N THR A 53 -10.37 -16.05 13.10
CA THR A 53 -9.80 -16.08 14.45
C THR A 53 -9.82 -14.64 14.94
N THR A 54 -10.94 -14.20 15.48
CA THR A 54 -11.03 -12.98 16.27
C THR A 54 -10.30 -13.25 17.58
N THR A 55 -8.99 -13.24 17.52
CA THR A 55 -8.19 -13.13 18.74
C THR A 55 -8.42 -11.70 19.24
N SER A 56 -9.35 -11.56 20.17
CA SER A 56 -9.48 -10.33 20.96
C SER A 56 -8.26 -10.24 21.87
N VAL A 57 -7.16 -9.80 21.30
CA VAL A 57 -5.96 -9.44 22.05
C VAL A 57 -6.25 -8.05 22.60
N SER A 58 -6.42 -7.95 23.92
CA SER A 58 -6.48 -6.66 24.64
C SER A 58 -5.21 -5.85 24.51
N ASP A 59 -4.24 -6.36 23.78
CA ASP A 59 -2.95 -5.77 23.51
C ASP A 59 -2.93 -5.36 22.03
N ASN A 60 -3.13 -4.06 21.75
CA ASN A 60 -3.09 -3.49 20.41
C ASN A 60 -1.67 -3.50 19.84
N THR A 61 -0.99 -4.66 19.93
CA THR A 61 0.40 -4.84 19.53
C THR A 61 0.50 -5.81 18.36
N ILE A 62 1.20 -5.36 17.32
CA ILE A 62 1.57 -6.15 16.15
C ILE A 62 3.07 -6.43 16.23
N ARG A 63 3.44 -7.71 16.20
CA ARG A 63 4.84 -8.11 16.17
C ARG A 63 5.33 -8.26 14.74
N ILE A 64 6.50 -7.75 14.45
CA ILE A 64 7.21 -7.99 13.20
C ILE A 64 8.15 -9.14 13.46
N LYS A 65 7.85 -10.31 12.88
CA LYS A 65 8.62 -11.53 13.12
C LYS A 65 8.64 -12.42 11.87
N ASN A 66 9.81 -12.95 11.56
CA ASN A 66 10.01 -13.82 10.40
C ASN A 66 9.54 -13.16 9.09
N PHE A 67 9.83 -11.87 8.91
CA PHE A 67 9.41 -11.08 7.75
C PHE A 67 7.89 -11.05 7.56
N ALA A 68 7.13 -11.03 8.64
CA ALA A 68 5.68 -10.93 8.63
C ALA A 68 5.17 -10.02 9.77
N PHE A 69 3.98 -9.46 9.60
CA PHE A 69 3.23 -8.81 10.68
C PHE A 69 2.35 -9.84 11.38
N ASP A 70 2.42 -9.91 12.71
CA ASP A 70 1.67 -10.84 13.53
C ASP A 70 0.94 -10.11 14.68
N PRO A 71 -0.40 -10.03 14.64
CA PRO A 71 -1.29 -10.44 13.55
C PRO A 71 -1.15 -9.53 12.30
N ALA A 72 -1.41 -10.07 11.10
CA ALA A 72 -1.41 -9.29 9.86
C ALA A 72 -2.59 -8.32 9.78
N SER A 73 -3.69 -8.61 10.47
CA SER A 73 -4.86 -7.74 10.57
C SER A 73 -5.32 -7.62 12.02
N ILE A 74 -5.64 -6.39 12.45
CA ILE A 74 -6.16 -6.11 13.78
C ILE A 74 -7.36 -5.17 13.68
N THR A 75 -8.37 -5.39 14.53
CA THR A 75 -9.51 -4.49 14.68
C THR A 75 -9.42 -3.78 16.03
N VAL A 76 -9.52 -2.45 16.02
CA VAL A 76 -9.44 -1.61 17.21
C VAL A 76 -10.55 -0.57 17.22
N LYS A 77 -10.82 0.02 18.39
CA LYS A 77 -11.79 1.13 18.53
C LYS A 77 -11.16 2.45 18.08
N VAL A 78 -12.01 3.40 17.63
CA VAL A 78 -11.59 4.80 17.43
C VAL A 78 -10.93 5.33 18.69
N GLY A 79 -9.84 6.07 18.53
CA GLY A 79 -9.00 6.60 19.60
C GLY A 79 -7.94 5.62 20.14
N SER A 80 -7.93 4.36 19.68
CA SER A 80 -6.93 3.37 20.09
C SER A 80 -5.56 3.69 19.51
N THR A 81 -4.53 3.30 20.27
CA THR A 81 -3.14 3.28 19.78
C THR A 81 -2.73 1.84 19.48
N VAL A 82 -2.19 1.61 18.30
CA VAL A 82 -1.59 0.34 17.89
C VAL A 82 -0.08 0.49 17.92
N ARG A 83 0.61 -0.55 18.41
CA ARG A 83 2.07 -0.61 18.52
C ARG A 83 2.62 -1.72 17.64
N TRP A 84 3.65 -1.42 16.86
CA TRP A 84 4.44 -2.39 16.10
C TRP A 84 5.78 -2.60 16.81
N GLU A 85 6.16 -3.85 17.02
CA GLU A 85 7.44 -4.21 17.66
C GLU A 85 8.29 -5.05 16.71
N ASN A 86 9.47 -4.57 16.34
CA ASN A 86 10.39 -5.37 15.54
C ASN A 86 11.06 -6.44 16.41
N LYS A 87 10.71 -7.71 16.16
CA LYS A 87 11.29 -8.91 16.79
C LYS A 87 12.29 -9.63 15.88
N ASP A 88 12.47 -9.15 14.64
CA ASP A 88 13.51 -9.64 13.74
C ASP A 88 14.86 -8.97 14.06
N SER A 89 15.94 -9.59 13.59
CA SER A 89 17.29 -9.03 13.68
C SER A 89 17.62 -8.01 12.59
N VAL A 90 16.73 -7.88 11.60
CA VAL A 90 16.87 -6.97 10.45
C VAL A 90 15.95 -5.75 10.59
N PRO A 91 16.28 -4.63 9.94
CA PRO A 91 15.44 -3.42 9.99
C PRO A 91 14.18 -3.57 9.14
N HIS A 92 13.09 -2.92 9.59
CA HIS A 92 11.84 -2.77 8.87
C HIS A 92 11.41 -1.30 8.83
N ARG A 93 10.55 -0.93 7.87
CA ARG A 93 9.94 0.39 7.80
C ARG A 93 8.51 0.26 7.34
N ILE A 94 7.57 0.71 8.16
CA ILE A 94 6.14 0.63 7.91
C ILE A 94 5.70 1.91 7.20
N LEU A 95 5.03 1.76 6.06
CA LEU A 95 4.40 2.84 5.32
C LEU A 95 2.92 2.52 5.15
N PHE A 96 2.07 3.44 5.56
CA PHE A 96 0.63 3.37 5.39
C PHE A 96 0.20 3.98 4.06
N THR A 97 -0.94 3.54 3.53
CA THR A 97 -1.51 4.07 2.28
C THR A 97 -1.91 5.55 2.37
N ASP A 98 -2.16 6.06 3.58
CA ASP A 98 -2.42 7.48 3.83
C ASP A 98 -1.15 8.34 3.99
N GLY A 99 0.03 7.75 3.78
CA GLY A 99 1.31 8.42 3.81
C GLY A 99 1.99 8.47 5.18
N ALA A 100 1.35 7.98 6.26
CA ALA A 100 2.02 7.87 7.55
C ALA A 100 3.14 6.81 7.53
N ASP A 101 4.23 7.07 8.25
CA ASP A 101 5.50 6.35 8.15
C ASP A 101 6.11 6.14 9.53
N SER A 102 6.67 4.95 9.77
CA SER A 102 7.31 4.60 11.05
C SER A 102 8.77 5.03 11.17
N THR A 103 9.38 5.60 10.13
CA THR A 103 10.85 5.60 10.04
C THR A 103 11.43 4.17 10.02
N VAL A 104 12.76 4.01 10.04
CA VAL A 104 13.39 2.69 10.06
C VAL A 104 13.40 2.16 11.49
N LEU A 105 12.81 0.98 11.71
CA LEU A 105 12.80 0.25 12.97
C LEU A 105 13.92 -0.79 12.96
N ALA A 106 15.01 -0.53 13.64
CA ALA A 106 16.05 -1.54 13.88
C ALA A 106 15.52 -2.67 14.77
N ALA A 107 16.31 -3.73 14.95
CA ALA A 107 15.98 -4.84 15.86
C ALA A 107 15.58 -4.31 17.25
N THR A 108 14.53 -4.88 17.83
CA THR A 108 13.97 -4.52 19.15
C THR A 108 13.29 -3.16 19.24
N GLN A 109 13.34 -2.33 18.21
CA GLN A 109 12.64 -1.06 18.19
C GLN A 109 11.14 -1.22 17.96
N SER A 110 10.38 -0.18 18.33
CA SER A 110 8.93 -0.15 18.16
C SER A 110 8.47 1.20 17.62
N PHE A 111 7.32 1.16 16.96
CA PHE A 111 6.57 2.31 16.47
C PHE A 111 5.15 2.24 17.04
N SER A 112 4.53 3.38 17.29
CA SER A 112 3.14 3.45 17.75
C SER A 112 2.39 4.51 16.96
N ARG A 113 1.12 4.20 16.60
CA ARG A 113 0.22 5.11 15.91
C ARG A 113 -1.15 5.11 16.57
N LYS A 114 -1.69 6.30 16.83
CA LYS A 114 -3.07 6.51 17.28
C LYS A 114 -3.99 6.63 16.08
N PHE A 115 -5.19 6.07 16.18
CA PHE A 115 -6.22 6.07 15.14
C PHE A 115 -7.46 6.79 15.64
N ASP A 116 -7.63 8.05 15.26
CA ASP A 116 -8.72 8.91 15.74
C ASP A 116 -9.96 8.89 14.83
N GLN A 117 -9.91 8.20 13.70
CA GLN A 117 -11.00 8.09 12.74
C GLN A 117 -11.29 6.63 12.40
N ALA A 118 -12.57 6.29 12.24
CA ALA A 118 -12.97 4.97 11.75
C ALA A 118 -12.53 4.80 10.28
N GLY A 119 -12.12 3.59 9.91
CA GLY A 119 -11.66 3.28 8.56
C GLY A 119 -10.77 2.05 8.50
N THR A 120 -10.34 1.73 7.30
CA THR A 120 -9.37 0.67 7.02
C THR A 120 -8.04 1.31 6.62
N TYR A 121 -6.98 0.94 7.32
CA TYR A 121 -5.64 1.48 7.15
C TYR A 121 -4.70 0.36 6.74
N ASP A 122 -4.47 0.25 5.44
CA ASP A 122 -3.52 -0.71 4.90
C ASP A 122 -2.11 -0.16 5.01
N TYR A 123 -1.16 -1.06 5.25
CA TYR A 123 0.26 -0.72 5.36
C TYR A 123 1.14 -1.86 4.85
N SER A 124 2.38 -1.53 4.51
CA SER A 124 3.39 -2.47 4.07
C SER A 124 4.77 -2.12 4.62
N CYS A 125 5.70 -3.05 4.53
CA CYS A 125 7.10 -2.76 4.80
C CYS A 125 7.79 -2.29 3.50
N THR A 126 8.38 -1.08 3.50
CA THR A 126 9.05 -0.54 2.30
C THR A 126 10.38 -1.24 1.99
N ILE A 127 10.99 -1.89 2.99
CA ILE A 127 12.25 -2.65 2.84
C ILE A 127 11.96 -4.07 2.32
N HIS A 128 10.82 -4.65 2.73
CA HIS A 128 10.38 -6.00 2.38
C HIS A 128 8.94 -5.95 1.83
N PRO A 129 8.73 -5.64 0.53
CA PRO A 129 7.40 -5.32 -0.03
C PRO A 129 6.36 -6.44 0.02
N SER A 130 6.78 -7.69 0.25
CA SER A 130 5.88 -8.82 0.46
C SER A 130 5.15 -8.77 1.82
N MET A 131 5.64 -7.98 2.77
CA MET A 131 5.02 -7.81 4.09
C MET A 131 3.91 -6.77 4.00
N GLN A 132 2.67 -7.20 4.24
CA GLN A 132 1.48 -6.35 4.21
C GLN A 132 0.65 -6.58 5.46
N GLY A 133 -0.08 -5.56 5.88
CA GLY A 133 -0.97 -5.63 7.03
C GLY A 133 -2.08 -4.59 6.96
N THR A 134 -3.08 -4.74 7.83
CA THR A 134 -4.28 -3.89 7.86
C THR A 134 -4.69 -3.60 9.31
N VAL A 135 -4.99 -2.34 9.62
CA VAL A 135 -5.69 -1.94 10.85
C VAL A 135 -7.10 -1.52 10.49
N ILE A 136 -8.10 -2.15 11.10
CA ILE A 136 -9.52 -1.81 10.97
C ILE A 136 -9.93 -1.04 12.22
N VAL A 137 -10.44 0.16 12.06
CA VAL A 137 -10.84 1.07 13.15
C VAL A 137 -12.35 1.26 13.12
N GLN A 138 -13.06 0.95 14.23
CA GLN A 138 -14.51 1.01 14.33
C GLN A 138 -14.99 1.44 15.72
#